data_4dfeca753fef7d264baf970964323276
#
_entry.id   4dfeca753fef7d264baf970964323276
#
_cell.length_a   1.000
_cell.length_b   1.000
_cell.length_c   1.000
_cell.angle_alpha   90.00
_cell.angle_beta   90.00
_cell.angle_gamma   90.00
#
_symmetry.space_group_name_H-M   'P 1'
#
loop_
_entity.id
_entity.type
_entity.pdbx_description
1 polymer ?
#
loop_
_entity_poly.entity_id
_entity_poly.type
_entity_poly.pdbx_seq_one_letter_code
_entity_poly.pdbx_strand_id
1 'polypeptide(L)'
;LALQDAFRPRIERILGSGGGLLVVMDQVDEAADRTAAGLSDQVPVALIDPRTLGGLRRLGTASPVAEARTLFEAAAGAQPPHEPRLLRQAREKLEGAEVLIRQACPAPAMDLLLAALLAAAAQRAGQEIPPAPAQAGVWLYGEALPKGALDQEQAGLVMRAMALAQGGAAVPEPLIRGLAAD
;
A
#
# COMPACT_ATOMS: atom_id res chain seq x y z
N LEU A 1 -9.57 -24.53 -6.04
CA LEU A 1 -9.47 -23.72 -7.25
C LEU A 1 -10.42 -22.51 -7.19
N ALA A 2 -11.77 -22.69 -7.11
CA ALA A 2 -12.71 -21.55 -7.13
C ALA A 2 -12.47 -20.49 -6.04
N LEU A 3 -12.19 -20.90 -4.79
CA LEU A 3 -11.84 -19.97 -3.71
C LEU A 3 -10.53 -19.21 -3.96
N GLN A 4 -9.52 -19.90 -4.47
CA GLN A 4 -8.25 -19.25 -4.81
C GLN A 4 -8.42 -18.26 -5.96
N ASP A 5 -9.25 -18.59 -6.95
CA ASP A 5 -9.48 -17.71 -8.09
C ASP A 5 -10.33 -16.48 -7.71
N ALA A 6 -11.30 -16.68 -6.79
CA ALA A 6 -12.17 -15.60 -6.32
C ALA A 6 -11.48 -14.60 -5.40
N PHE A 7 -10.52 -15.04 -4.58
CA PHE A 7 -9.94 -14.22 -3.51
C PHE A 7 -8.43 -13.94 -3.64
N ARG A 8 -7.74 -14.39 -4.72
CA ARG A 8 -6.36 -13.97 -4.96
C ARG A 8 -6.28 -12.46 -5.19
N PRO A 9 -5.30 -11.76 -4.65
CA PRO A 9 -4.15 -12.21 -3.84
C PRO A 9 -4.36 -12.18 -2.32
N ARG A 10 -5.59 -12.03 -1.83
CA ARG A 10 -5.95 -11.72 -0.43
C ARG A 10 -5.93 -12.91 0.51
N ILE A 11 -5.87 -14.16 -0.01
CA ILE A 11 -5.84 -15.37 0.81
C ILE A 11 -4.45 -15.59 1.39
N GLU A 12 -4.36 -15.69 2.71
CA GLU A 12 -3.15 -16.15 3.40
C GLU A 12 -3.15 -17.66 3.61
N ARG A 13 -4.30 -18.20 3.99
CA ARG A 13 -4.42 -19.63 4.34
C ARG A 13 -5.84 -20.16 4.15
N ILE A 14 -5.96 -21.41 3.78
CA ILE A 14 -7.24 -22.14 3.79
C ILE A 14 -7.09 -23.32 4.73
N LEU A 15 -7.95 -23.40 5.72
CA LEU A 15 -8.03 -24.49 6.67
C LEU A 15 -9.30 -25.31 6.39
N GLY A 16 -9.16 -26.62 6.35
CA GLY A 16 -10.30 -27.54 6.27
C GLY A 16 -10.56 -28.20 7.63
N SER A 17 -11.80 -28.18 8.07
CA SER A 17 -12.26 -28.90 9.25
C SER A 17 -13.46 -29.80 8.86
N GLY A 18 -13.90 -30.69 9.77
CA GLY A 18 -15.08 -31.52 9.53
C GLY A 18 -16.39 -30.73 9.29
N GLY A 19 -16.42 -29.44 9.62
CA GLY A 19 -17.57 -28.55 9.43
C GLY A 19 -17.50 -27.66 8.20
N GLY A 20 -16.37 -27.61 7.47
CA GLY A 20 -16.25 -26.74 6.31
C GLY A 20 -14.84 -26.18 6.09
N LEU A 21 -14.78 -25.10 5.33
CA LEU A 21 -13.55 -24.40 5.00
C LEU A 21 -13.48 -23.06 5.74
N LEU A 22 -12.31 -22.78 6.31
CA LEU A 22 -12.01 -21.51 6.93
C LEU A 22 -10.94 -20.82 6.09
N VAL A 23 -11.30 -19.70 5.47
CA VAL A 23 -10.41 -18.91 4.63
C VAL A 23 -9.87 -17.74 5.47
N VAL A 24 -8.57 -17.72 5.64
CA VAL A 24 -7.86 -16.65 6.34
C VAL A 24 -7.36 -15.64 5.30
N MET A 25 -7.77 -14.40 5.46
CA MET A 25 -7.42 -13.34 4.53
C MET A 25 -7.12 -12.02 5.29
N ASP A 26 -6.34 -11.16 4.66
CA ASP A 26 -5.85 -9.90 5.25
C ASP A 26 -6.97 -8.95 5.71
N GLN A 27 -8.04 -8.87 4.92
CA GLN A 27 -9.22 -8.06 5.22
C GLN A 27 -10.48 -8.82 4.84
N VAL A 28 -11.42 -8.93 5.78
CA VAL A 28 -12.76 -9.46 5.56
C VAL A 28 -13.70 -8.27 5.39
N ASP A 29 -14.29 -8.14 4.21
CA ASP A 29 -15.26 -7.12 3.89
C ASP A 29 -16.59 -7.75 3.42
N GLU A 30 -17.64 -6.96 3.37
CA GLU A 30 -18.97 -7.40 2.98
C GLU A 30 -19.05 -7.99 1.56
N ALA A 31 -18.17 -7.52 0.66
CA ALA A 31 -18.07 -8.05 -0.70
C ALA A 31 -17.47 -9.47 -0.70
N ALA A 32 -16.45 -9.68 0.14
CA ALA A 32 -15.85 -11.00 0.34
C ALA A 32 -16.85 -11.98 0.97
N ASP A 33 -17.61 -11.56 1.99
CA ASP A 33 -18.64 -12.40 2.61
C ASP A 33 -19.73 -12.81 1.62
N ARG A 34 -20.20 -11.90 0.78
CA ARG A 34 -21.17 -12.23 -0.29
C ARG A 34 -20.61 -13.22 -1.30
N THR A 35 -19.36 -13.08 -1.66
CA THR A 35 -18.69 -14.00 -2.57
C THR A 35 -18.51 -15.38 -1.94
N ALA A 36 -18.12 -15.44 -0.66
CA ALA A 36 -18.00 -16.69 0.08
C ALA A 36 -19.35 -17.40 0.23
N ALA A 37 -20.42 -16.65 0.51
CA ALA A 37 -21.78 -17.18 0.57
C ALA A 37 -22.20 -17.87 -0.76
N GLY A 38 -21.87 -17.25 -1.90
CA GLY A 38 -22.12 -17.84 -3.23
C GLY A 38 -21.28 -19.09 -3.55
N LEU A 39 -20.18 -19.31 -2.85
CA LEU A 39 -19.33 -20.50 -3.00
C LEU A 39 -19.64 -21.60 -1.97
N SER A 40 -20.53 -21.31 -1.01
CA SER A 40 -20.85 -22.19 0.12
C SER A 40 -21.90 -23.27 -0.19
N ASP A 41 -22.39 -23.39 -1.43
CA ASP A 41 -23.46 -24.34 -1.80
C ASP A 41 -23.09 -25.82 -1.56
N GLN A 42 -21.81 -26.15 -1.66
CA GLN A 42 -21.34 -27.55 -1.49
C GLN A 42 -20.62 -27.77 -0.16
N VAL A 43 -19.89 -26.76 0.33
CA VAL A 43 -19.11 -26.81 1.56
C VAL A 43 -19.22 -25.48 2.25
N PRO A 44 -19.61 -25.42 3.55
CA PRO A 44 -19.65 -24.17 4.29
C PRO A 44 -18.29 -23.47 4.26
N VAL A 45 -18.28 -22.20 3.90
CA VAL A 45 -17.08 -21.35 3.85
C VAL A 45 -17.24 -20.20 4.83
N ALA A 46 -16.29 -20.06 5.74
CA ALA A 46 -16.22 -18.92 6.65
C ALA A 46 -14.93 -18.11 6.38
N LEU A 47 -15.04 -16.80 6.41
CA LEU A 47 -13.91 -15.88 6.26
C LEU A 47 -13.48 -15.36 7.64
N ILE A 48 -12.19 -15.34 7.89
CA ILE A 48 -11.62 -14.72 9.11
C ILE A 48 -10.35 -13.96 8.81
N ASP A 49 -10.01 -13.01 9.66
CA ASP A 49 -8.72 -12.36 9.66
C ASP A 49 -7.66 -13.13 10.47
N PRO A 50 -6.35 -12.86 10.28
CA PRO A 50 -5.26 -13.53 11.00
C PRO A 50 -5.31 -13.34 12.52
N ARG A 51 -5.87 -12.22 13.01
CA ARG A 51 -6.02 -11.96 14.45
C ARG A 51 -7.05 -12.87 15.06
N THR A 52 -8.18 -13.03 14.40
CA THR A 52 -9.25 -13.95 14.79
C THR A 52 -8.73 -15.39 14.81
N LEU A 53 -7.99 -15.83 13.79
CA LEU A 53 -7.33 -17.14 13.78
C LEU A 53 -6.39 -17.31 14.96
N GLY A 54 -5.57 -16.29 15.25
CA GLY A 54 -4.67 -16.27 16.41
C GLY A 54 -5.43 -16.37 17.74
N GLY A 55 -6.60 -15.73 17.84
CA GLY A 55 -7.52 -15.87 18.97
C GLY A 55 -8.04 -17.27 19.14
N LEU A 56 -8.57 -17.86 18.06
CA LEU A 56 -9.09 -19.22 18.05
C LEU A 56 -8.03 -20.26 18.44
N ARG A 57 -6.80 -20.11 17.95
CA ARG A 57 -5.69 -21.03 18.29
C ARG A 57 -5.32 -21.00 19.76
N ARG A 58 -5.47 -19.86 20.44
CA ARG A 58 -5.21 -19.74 21.90
C ARG A 58 -6.20 -20.54 22.76
N LEU A 59 -7.34 -20.91 22.21
CA LEU A 59 -8.32 -21.78 22.92
C LEU A 59 -7.87 -23.25 23.00
N GLY A 60 -6.75 -23.61 22.39
CA GLY A 60 -6.18 -24.95 22.43
C GLY A 60 -7.14 -26.00 21.85
N THR A 61 -7.31 -27.11 22.57
CA THR A 61 -8.18 -28.24 22.16
C THR A 61 -9.67 -27.88 22.11
N ALA A 62 -10.11 -26.82 22.80
CA ALA A 62 -11.49 -26.34 22.73
C ALA A 62 -11.76 -25.46 21.49
N SER A 63 -10.74 -25.20 20.67
CA SER A 63 -10.88 -24.38 19.48
C SER A 63 -11.56 -25.15 18.35
N PRO A 64 -12.49 -24.53 17.61
CA PRO A 64 -13.07 -25.13 16.41
C PRO A 64 -12.03 -25.38 15.30
N VAL A 65 -10.84 -24.80 15.43
CA VAL A 65 -9.72 -25.01 14.49
C VAL A 65 -8.61 -25.92 15.02
N ALA A 66 -8.82 -26.58 16.19
CA ALA A 66 -7.82 -27.46 16.80
C ALA A 66 -7.41 -28.62 15.88
N GLU A 67 -8.37 -29.21 15.18
CA GLU A 67 -8.18 -30.35 14.26
C GLU A 67 -8.17 -29.91 12.77
N ALA A 68 -8.19 -28.61 12.51
CA ALA A 68 -8.23 -28.11 11.14
C ALA A 68 -6.90 -28.38 10.41
N ARG A 69 -6.99 -28.95 9.22
CA ARG A 69 -5.84 -29.21 8.35
C ARG A 69 -5.63 -28.01 7.43
N THR A 70 -4.38 -27.59 7.27
CA THR A 70 -4.02 -26.59 6.26
C THR A 70 -4.14 -27.23 4.87
N LEU A 71 -5.08 -26.75 4.08
CA LEU A 71 -5.29 -27.18 2.69
C LEU A 71 -4.51 -26.30 1.70
N PHE A 72 -4.31 -25.03 2.07
CA PHE A 72 -3.53 -24.07 1.31
C PHE A 72 -2.86 -23.11 2.28
N GLU A 73 -1.63 -22.78 2.00
CA GLU A 73 -0.88 -21.71 2.66
C GLU A 73 -0.19 -20.91 1.56
N ALA A 74 -0.47 -19.64 1.50
CA ALA A 74 0.30 -18.75 0.65
C ALA A 74 1.77 -18.88 1.09
N ALA A 75 2.68 -19.13 0.15
CA ALA A 75 4.09 -19.25 0.47
C ALA A 75 4.48 -18.09 1.38
N ALA A 76 5.16 -18.37 2.49
CA ALA A 76 5.62 -17.35 3.44
C ALA A 76 6.51 -16.37 2.66
N GLY A 77 5.95 -15.23 2.27
CA GLY A 77 6.52 -14.31 1.29
C GLY A 77 5.48 -13.74 0.31
N ALA A 78 4.26 -14.32 0.24
CA ALA A 78 3.14 -13.77 -0.50
C ALA A 78 2.13 -13.03 0.40
N GLN A 79 2.57 -12.47 1.53
CA GLN A 79 1.91 -11.25 1.97
C GLN A 79 2.08 -10.27 0.82
N PRO A 80 1.01 -9.59 0.36
CA PRO A 80 1.21 -8.44 -0.51
C PRO A 80 2.26 -7.62 0.22
N PRO A 81 3.40 -7.28 -0.41
CA PRO A 81 4.53 -6.67 0.28
C PRO A 81 3.93 -5.54 1.08
N HIS A 82 4.11 -5.59 2.41
CA HIS A 82 3.53 -4.59 3.30
C HIS A 82 4.07 -3.27 2.79
N GLU A 83 3.24 -2.57 2.02
CA GLU A 83 3.68 -1.38 1.32
C GLU A 83 4.31 -0.46 2.36
N PRO A 84 5.58 -0.09 2.21
CA PRO A 84 6.25 0.75 3.18
C PRO A 84 5.40 1.99 3.45
N ARG A 85 5.30 2.38 4.71
CA ARG A 85 4.45 3.49 5.14
C ARG A 85 4.61 4.74 4.28
N LEU A 86 5.86 5.08 3.93
CA LEU A 86 6.14 6.27 3.12
C LEU A 86 5.69 6.12 1.67
N LEU A 87 5.73 4.93 1.07
CA LEU A 87 5.20 4.70 -0.27
C LEU A 87 3.68 4.82 -0.31
N ARG A 88 2.98 4.26 0.68
CA ARG A 88 1.53 4.44 0.82
C ARG A 88 1.19 5.92 0.98
N GLN A 89 1.91 6.64 1.83
CA GLN A 89 1.73 8.07 2.01
C GLN A 89 2.01 8.87 0.72
N ALA A 90 3.02 8.48 -0.05
CA ALA A 90 3.32 9.09 -1.34
C ALA A 90 2.18 8.88 -2.34
N ARG A 91 1.64 7.65 -2.43
CA ARG A 91 0.50 7.33 -3.29
C ARG A 91 -0.76 8.13 -2.93
N GLU A 92 -1.13 8.15 -1.65
CA GLU A 92 -2.29 8.92 -1.17
C GLU A 92 -2.18 10.41 -1.54
N LYS A 93 -0.98 10.98 -1.43
CA LYS A 93 -0.72 12.37 -1.81
C LYS A 93 -0.77 12.57 -3.33
N LEU A 94 -0.25 11.64 -4.11
CA LEU A 94 -0.31 11.67 -5.57
C LEU A 94 -1.76 11.63 -6.06
N GLU A 95 -2.58 10.71 -5.54
CA GLU A 95 -4.01 10.62 -5.84
C GLU A 95 -4.74 11.92 -5.48
N GLY A 96 -4.43 12.51 -4.32
CA GLY A 96 -4.95 13.82 -3.92
C GLY A 96 -4.55 14.93 -4.87
N ALA A 97 -3.30 14.95 -5.33
CA ALA A 97 -2.82 15.94 -6.31
C ALA A 97 -3.54 15.81 -7.65
N GLU A 98 -3.77 14.58 -8.14
CA GLU A 98 -4.53 14.35 -9.38
C GLU A 98 -5.97 14.88 -9.29
N VAL A 99 -6.64 14.70 -8.13
CA VAL A 99 -7.98 15.26 -7.91
C VAL A 99 -7.95 16.79 -7.99
N LEU A 100 -6.97 17.44 -7.36
CA LEU A 100 -6.83 18.88 -7.37
C LEU A 100 -6.50 19.44 -8.77
N ILE A 101 -5.69 18.71 -9.55
CA ILE A 101 -5.42 19.06 -10.97
C ILE A 101 -6.72 19.06 -11.77
N ARG A 102 -7.55 18.01 -11.61
CA ARG A 102 -8.85 17.92 -12.28
C ARG A 102 -9.81 19.05 -11.87
N GLN A 103 -9.66 19.57 -10.67
CA GLN A 103 -10.45 20.69 -10.14
C GLN A 103 -9.87 22.07 -10.45
N ALA A 104 -8.84 22.16 -11.30
CA ALA A 104 -8.11 23.37 -11.64
C ALA A 104 -7.53 24.12 -10.42
N CYS A 105 -7.05 23.37 -9.42
CA CYS A 105 -6.38 23.87 -8.22
C CYS A 105 -4.87 23.55 -8.26
N PRO A 106 -4.07 24.22 -9.11
CA PRO A 106 -2.68 23.82 -9.36
C PRO A 106 -1.74 24.03 -8.16
N ALA A 107 -1.91 25.09 -7.38
CA ALA A 107 -1.01 25.38 -6.27
C ALA A 107 -1.05 24.29 -5.18
N PRO A 108 -2.20 23.92 -4.59
CA PRO A 108 -2.24 22.84 -3.61
C PRO A 108 -1.91 21.47 -4.23
N ALA A 109 -2.13 21.25 -5.53
CA ALA A 109 -1.68 20.05 -6.22
C ALA A 109 -0.15 19.92 -6.21
N MET A 110 0.57 21.03 -6.46
CA MET A 110 2.04 21.05 -6.41
C MET A 110 2.59 20.75 -5.01
N ASP A 111 1.95 21.26 -3.97
CA ASP A 111 2.33 20.95 -2.58
C ASP A 111 2.21 19.47 -2.27
N LEU A 112 1.12 18.85 -2.72
CA LEU A 112 0.91 17.40 -2.56
C LEU A 112 1.91 16.58 -3.40
N LEU A 113 2.20 16.97 -4.65
CA LEU A 113 3.19 16.31 -5.49
C LEU A 113 4.59 16.39 -4.87
N LEU A 114 5.01 17.56 -4.41
CA LEU A 114 6.29 17.70 -3.73
C LEU A 114 6.36 16.82 -2.48
N ALA A 115 5.30 16.79 -1.69
CA ALA A 115 5.25 15.95 -0.50
C ALA A 115 5.24 14.44 -0.84
N ALA A 116 4.64 14.04 -1.97
CA ALA A 116 4.69 12.66 -2.48
C ALA A 116 6.11 12.28 -2.90
N LEU A 117 6.78 13.13 -3.69
CA LEU A 117 8.16 12.91 -4.13
C LEU A 117 9.14 12.81 -2.96
N LEU A 118 9.00 13.70 -1.96
CA LEU A 118 9.85 13.65 -0.77
C LEU A 118 9.63 12.38 0.06
N ALA A 119 8.39 11.90 0.17
CA ALA A 119 8.10 10.65 0.86
C ALA A 119 8.67 9.43 0.12
N ALA A 120 8.54 9.37 -1.21
CA ALA A 120 9.11 8.31 -2.03
C ALA A 120 10.65 8.32 -1.97
N ALA A 121 11.26 9.49 -2.10
CA ALA A 121 12.70 9.68 -2.00
C ALA A 121 13.26 9.26 -0.62
N ALA A 122 12.57 9.64 0.46
CA ALA A 122 12.94 9.25 1.83
C ALA A 122 12.86 7.73 2.02
N GLN A 123 11.84 7.09 1.47
CA GLN A 123 11.73 5.62 1.51
C GLN A 123 12.91 4.94 0.82
N ARG A 124 13.32 5.42 -0.35
CA ARG A 124 14.49 4.89 -1.06
C ARG A 124 15.78 5.10 -0.28
N ALA A 125 15.88 6.22 0.44
CA ALA A 125 17.02 6.51 1.33
C ALA A 125 16.98 5.77 2.66
N GLY A 126 15.98 4.91 2.91
CA GLY A 126 15.83 4.15 4.15
C GLY A 126 15.47 5.03 5.35
N GLN A 127 14.87 6.20 5.13
CA GLN A 127 14.41 7.08 6.20
C GLN A 127 12.97 6.74 6.62
N GLU A 128 12.65 7.00 7.86
CA GLU A 128 11.29 6.79 8.40
C GLU A 128 10.40 8.04 8.25
N ILE A 129 11.02 9.21 8.07
CA ILE A 129 10.34 10.51 8.00
C ILE A 129 10.89 11.27 6.79
N PRO A 130 10.03 11.79 5.90
CA PRO A 130 10.48 12.61 4.79
C PRO A 130 11.06 13.94 5.29
N PRO A 131 12.07 14.49 4.60
CA PRO A 131 12.61 15.79 4.94
C PRO A 131 11.56 16.90 4.73
N ALA A 132 11.63 17.93 5.55
CA ALA A 132 10.81 19.13 5.31
C ALA A 132 11.19 19.77 3.96
N PRO A 133 10.24 20.33 3.19
CA PRO A 133 10.53 20.95 1.89
C PRO A 133 11.68 21.96 1.94
N ALA A 134 11.76 22.78 2.98
CA ALA A 134 12.83 23.78 3.15
C ALA A 134 14.23 23.15 3.33
N GLN A 135 14.32 21.89 3.77
CA GLN A 135 15.57 21.18 4.02
C GLN A 135 15.89 20.16 2.91
N ALA A 136 14.98 19.97 1.98
CA ALA A 136 15.09 18.90 0.99
C ALA A 136 16.33 19.04 0.10
N GLY A 137 16.71 20.24 -0.30
CA GLY A 137 17.92 20.47 -1.09
C GLY A 137 19.20 20.08 -0.33
N VAL A 138 19.31 20.47 0.93
CA VAL A 138 20.46 20.13 1.79
C VAL A 138 20.53 18.62 1.99
N TRP A 139 19.39 17.99 2.26
CA TRP A 139 19.31 16.55 2.42
C TRP A 139 19.64 15.78 1.13
N LEU A 140 19.13 16.22 -0.03
CA LEU A 140 19.39 15.58 -1.32
C LEU A 140 20.89 15.54 -1.62
N TYR A 141 21.57 16.69 -1.56
CA TYR A 141 22.99 16.79 -1.91
C TYR A 141 23.94 16.39 -0.79
N GLY A 142 23.52 16.50 0.47
CA GLY A 142 24.34 16.12 1.62
C GLY A 142 24.25 14.66 2.02
N GLU A 143 23.11 14.00 1.70
CA GLU A 143 22.87 12.62 2.16
C GLU A 143 22.41 11.68 1.07
N ALA A 144 21.33 11.98 0.35
CA ALA A 144 20.67 11.00 -0.52
C ALA A 144 21.53 10.66 -1.75
N LEU A 145 22.07 11.64 -2.43
CA LEU A 145 22.97 11.47 -3.58
C LEU A 145 24.31 10.83 -3.19
N PRO A 146 25.04 11.30 -2.16
CA PRO A 146 26.32 10.68 -1.77
C PRO A 146 26.18 9.23 -1.33
N LYS A 147 25.06 8.85 -0.75
CA LYS A 147 24.77 7.47 -0.35
C LYS A 147 24.27 6.59 -1.52
N GLY A 148 24.08 7.15 -2.71
CA GLY A 148 23.54 6.43 -3.86
C GLY A 148 22.08 5.99 -3.70
N ALA A 149 21.35 6.60 -2.75
CA ALA A 149 19.93 6.30 -2.52
C ALA A 149 19.04 6.84 -3.65
N LEU A 150 19.46 7.95 -4.25
CA LEU A 150 18.85 8.57 -5.43
C LEU A 150 19.93 8.80 -6.47
N ASP A 151 19.55 8.71 -7.74
CA ASP A 151 20.40 9.16 -8.84
C ASP A 151 20.20 10.66 -9.11
N GLN A 152 20.99 11.18 -10.05
CA GLN A 152 21.01 12.60 -10.38
C GLN A 152 19.73 13.07 -11.06
N GLU A 153 19.07 12.19 -11.81
CA GLU A 153 17.80 12.46 -12.49
C GLU A 153 16.65 12.59 -11.47
N GLN A 154 16.58 11.64 -10.54
CA GLN A 154 15.60 11.65 -9.45
C GLN A 154 15.76 12.85 -8.53
N ALA A 155 16.99 13.21 -8.18
CA ALA A 155 17.26 14.42 -7.42
C ALA A 155 16.87 15.69 -8.20
N GLY A 156 17.12 15.72 -9.50
CA GLY A 156 16.69 16.78 -10.40
C GLY A 156 15.18 16.95 -10.45
N LEU A 157 14.42 15.83 -10.44
CA LEU A 157 12.97 15.85 -10.40
C LEU A 157 12.45 16.52 -9.10
N VAL A 158 12.97 16.10 -7.95
CA VAL A 158 12.60 16.71 -6.66
C VAL A 158 12.93 18.21 -6.62
N MET A 159 14.11 18.60 -7.10
CA MET A 159 14.50 20.02 -7.15
C MET A 159 13.62 20.85 -8.07
N ARG A 160 13.20 20.27 -9.20
CA ARG A 160 12.26 20.92 -10.13
C ARG A 160 10.90 21.11 -9.47
N ALA A 161 10.38 20.08 -8.80
CA ALA A 161 9.13 20.17 -8.07
C ALA A 161 9.19 21.24 -6.96
N MET A 162 10.32 21.32 -6.23
CA MET A 162 10.54 22.36 -5.21
C MET A 162 10.53 23.76 -5.82
N ALA A 163 11.25 23.97 -6.92
CA ALA A 163 11.30 25.27 -7.59
C ALA A 163 9.90 25.71 -8.07
N LEU A 164 9.11 24.79 -8.59
CA LEU A 164 7.74 25.09 -9.02
C LEU A 164 6.80 25.38 -7.83
N ALA A 165 6.90 24.63 -6.74
CA ALA A 165 6.10 24.86 -5.54
C ALA A 165 6.43 26.21 -4.86
N GLN A 166 7.72 26.60 -4.85
CA GLN A 166 8.16 27.86 -4.23
C GLN A 166 7.97 29.08 -5.11
N GLY A 167 7.90 28.89 -6.42
CA GLY A 167 7.85 29.98 -7.39
C GLY A 167 6.56 30.81 -7.37
N GLY A 168 5.50 30.37 -6.68
CA GLY A 168 4.23 31.11 -6.52
C GLY A 168 3.52 31.46 -7.83
N ALA A 169 4.15 31.16 -8.98
CA ALA A 169 3.57 31.37 -10.29
C ALA A 169 2.55 30.28 -10.59
N ALA A 170 1.50 30.61 -11.34
CA ALA A 170 0.58 29.63 -11.86
C ALA A 170 1.36 28.59 -12.70
N VAL A 171 1.63 27.44 -12.12
CA VAL A 171 2.35 26.36 -12.80
C VAL A 171 1.45 25.82 -13.90
N PRO A 172 1.87 25.78 -15.16
CA PRO A 172 1.06 25.24 -16.24
C PRO A 172 0.70 23.80 -15.97
N GLU A 173 -0.57 23.45 -16.13
CA GLU A 173 -1.10 22.10 -15.89
C GLU A 173 -0.30 20.98 -16.58
N PRO A 174 0.21 21.14 -17.83
CA PRO A 174 1.03 20.13 -18.47
C PRO A 174 2.32 19.78 -17.72
N LEU A 175 2.95 20.78 -17.05
CA LEU A 175 4.16 20.54 -16.26
C LEU A 175 3.84 19.73 -14.98
N ILE A 176 2.70 19.99 -14.36
CA ILE A 176 2.25 19.26 -13.17
C ILE A 176 1.94 17.81 -13.54
N ARG A 177 1.26 17.59 -14.66
CA ARG A 177 0.96 16.24 -15.17
C ARG A 177 2.22 15.46 -15.54
N GLY A 178 3.22 16.13 -16.13
CA GLY A 178 4.50 15.52 -16.40
C GLY A 178 5.21 15.03 -15.13
N LEU A 179 5.23 15.86 -14.09
CA LEU A 179 5.81 15.49 -12.78
C LEU A 179 5.08 14.36 -12.07
N ALA A 180 3.78 14.19 -12.32
CA ALA A 180 2.99 13.11 -11.73
C ALA A 180 3.16 11.77 -12.48
N ALA A 181 3.64 11.80 -13.72
CA ALA A 181 3.86 10.62 -14.56
C ALA A 181 5.27 10.02 -14.41
N ASP A 182 6.26 10.83 -14.00
CA ASP A 182 7.63 10.45 -13.68
C ASP A 182 7.76 9.85 -12.27
#